data_b3c27e7ee01920bc1f850a1adf9054af
#
_entry.id   b3c27e7ee01920bc1f850a1adf9054af
#
_cell.length_a   1.000
_cell.length_b   1.000
_cell.length_c   1.000
_cell.angle_alpha   90.00
_cell.angle_beta   90.00
_cell.angle_gamma   90.00
#
_symmetry.space_group_name_H-M   'P 1'
#
loop_
_entity.id
_entity.type
_entity.pdbx_description
1 polymer ?
#
loop_
_entity_poly.entity_id
_entity_poly.type
_entity_poly.pdbx_seq_one_letter_code
_entity_poly.pdbx_strand_id
1 'polypeptide(L)'
;NEFENGTLGGVFQLEEIRNLLRDASSPIISCGVLLVDNLDSFTYNIAHSIAILGHDVTIMRGRGAIADAFSDPTALFDLLELLNPTHLILGPGPGSPSDSELTMAISNHVLAGQLKMPLLGVCLGHQALAEASGMKVIQAPLGPVHGTPRSCHHNSNGLFAGMESPTDFTRYHSLVVEDESSQSDLIISATDQSKSIIMALQHPSLPICSVQFHPE
;
A
#
# COMPACT_ATOMS: atom_id res chain seq x y z
N ASN A 1 4.23 -21.45 -16.42
CA ASN A 1 3.20 -22.10 -15.58
C ASN A 1 3.65 -22.23 -14.11
N GLU A 2 4.28 -21.14 -13.58
CA GLU A 2 4.61 -21.04 -12.14
C GLU A 2 3.38 -20.65 -11.30
N PHE A 3 2.27 -20.32 -11.96
CA PHE A 3 1.01 -19.89 -11.32
C PHE A 3 0.12 -21.08 -10.90
N GLU A 4 0.42 -22.31 -11.30
CA GLU A 4 -0.41 -23.49 -10.99
C GLU A 4 -0.06 -24.15 -9.65
N ASN A 5 0.96 -23.71 -8.94
CA ASN A 5 1.41 -24.35 -7.67
C ASN A 5 1.13 -23.53 -6.39
N GLY A 6 0.14 -22.65 -6.42
CA GLY A 6 -0.52 -22.18 -5.18
C GLY A 6 0.22 -21.16 -4.33
N THR A 7 1.25 -20.46 -4.84
CA THR A 7 2.01 -19.45 -4.06
C THR A 7 1.85 -18.02 -4.56
N LEU A 8 1.41 -17.81 -5.78
CA LEU A 8 0.98 -16.51 -6.28
C LEU A 8 -0.50 -16.64 -6.65
N GLY A 9 -1.37 -15.95 -5.95
CA GLY A 9 -2.80 -15.89 -6.24
C GLY A 9 -3.04 -15.52 -7.71
N GLY A 10 -4.12 -16.03 -8.29
CA GLY A 10 -4.42 -15.86 -9.69
C GLY A 10 -4.52 -14.38 -10.11
N VAL A 11 -4.13 -14.08 -11.34
CA VAL A 11 -4.43 -12.78 -11.96
C VAL A 11 -5.85 -12.85 -12.52
N PHE A 12 -6.79 -12.22 -11.83
CA PHE A 12 -8.17 -12.14 -12.30
C PHE A 12 -8.31 -11.06 -13.39
N GLN A 13 -9.00 -11.40 -14.48
CA GLN A 13 -9.44 -10.41 -15.45
C GLN A 13 -10.71 -9.72 -14.94
N LEU A 14 -10.91 -8.46 -15.33
CA LEU A 14 -12.07 -7.66 -14.89
C LEU A 14 -13.41 -8.38 -15.13
N GLU A 15 -13.56 -9.06 -16.26
CA GLU A 15 -14.80 -9.77 -16.61
C GLU A 15 -15.00 -11.01 -15.73
N GLU A 16 -13.95 -11.70 -15.34
CA GLU A 16 -14.02 -12.81 -14.40
C GLU A 16 -14.50 -12.35 -13.03
N ILE A 17 -13.94 -11.25 -12.51
CA ILE A 17 -14.37 -10.64 -11.25
C ILE A 17 -15.84 -10.22 -11.33
N ARG A 18 -16.25 -9.55 -12.41
CA ARG A 18 -17.65 -9.16 -12.60
C ARG A 18 -18.62 -10.35 -12.65
N ASN A 19 -18.22 -11.45 -13.26
CA ASN A 19 -19.03 -12.66 -13.31
C ASN A 19 -19.17 -13.30 -11.91
N LEU A 20 -18.09 -13.35 -11.13
CA LEU A 20 -18.12 -13.84 -9.74
C LEU A 20 -19.02 -12.97 -8.86
N LEU A 21 -18.96 -11.65 -9.00
CA LEU A 21 -19.82 -10.72 -8.25
C LEU A 21 -21.31 -10.81 -8.62
N ARG A 22 -21.64 -11.20 -9.87
CA ARG A 22 -23.03 -11.37 -10.33
C ARG A 22 -23.66 -12.67 -9.82
N ASP A 23 -22.85 -13.66 -9.48
CA ASP A 23 -23.32 -14.94 -8.98
C ASP A 23 -23.32 -14.95 -7.44
N ALA A 24 -24.49 -14.72 -6.84
CA ALA A 24 -24.66 -14.74 -5.39
C ALA A 24 -24.32 -16.10 -4.72
N SER A 25 -24.12 -17.16 -5.51
CA SER A 25 -23.66 -18.47 -5.05
C SER A 25 -22.14 -18.65 -5.16
N SER A 26 -21.42 -17.65 -5.69
CA SER A 26 -19.96 -17.71 -5.80
C SER A 26 -19.32 -17.90 -4.42
N PRO A 27 -18.37 -18.83 -4.28
CA PRO A 27 -17.67 -18.99 -3.02
C PRO A 27 -16.79 -17.77 -2.75
N ILE A 28 -16.66 -17.38 -1.49
CA ILE A 28 -15.66 -16.40 -1.06
C ILE A 28 -14.28 -16.93 -1.42
N ILE A 29 -13.50 -16.10 -2.10
CA ILE A 29 -12.13 -16.42 -2.50
C ILE A 29 -11.20 -15.84 -1.44
N SER A 30 -10.63 -16.67 -0.57
CA SER A 30 -9.60 -16.17 0.35
C SER A 30 -8.32 -15.89 -0.44
N CYS A 31 -8.03 -14.63 -0.72
CA CYS A 31 -6.88 -14.23 -1.53
C CYS A 31 -5.60 -13.99 -0.72
N GLY A 32 -5.62 -14.29 0.60
CA GLY A 32 -4.46 -14.01 1.45
C GLY A 32 -4.15 -12.52 1.55
N VAL A 33 -2.99 -12.09 1.07
CA VAL A 33 -2.62 -10.68 0.97
C VAL A 33 -3.07 -10.12 -0.37
N LEU A 34 -3.85 -9.05 -0.37
CA LEU A 34 -4.19 -8.29 -1.58
C LEU A 34 -3.17 -7.17 -1.77
N LEU A 35 -2.36 -7.27 -2.82
CA LEU A 35 -1.36 -6.27 -3.22
C LEU A 35 -1.89 -5.44 -4.39
N VAL A 36 -2.10 -4.15 -4.15
CA VAL A 36 -2.49 -3.20 -5.20
C VAL A 36 -1.23 -2.72 -5.92
N ASP A 37 -1.13 -3.08 -7.20
CA ASP A 37 0.00 -2.74 -8.07
C ASP A 37 -0.27 -1.40 -8.80
N ASN A 38 0.52 -0.40 -8.50
CA ASN A 38 0.46 0.91 -9.13
C ASN A 38 1.39 1.05 -10.35
N LEU A 39 1.67 -0.06 -11.05
CA LEU A 39 2.53 -0.15 -12.23
C LEU A 39 4.02 0.07 -11.90
N ASP A 40 4.46 -0.56 -10.82
CA ASP A 40 5.85 -0.51 -10.39
C ASP A 40 6.60 -1.79 -10.74
N SER A 41 7.89 -1.66 -11.10
CA SER A 41 8.76 -2.80 -11.40
C SER A 41 9.11 -3.65 -10.16
N PHE A 42 8.98 -3.10 -8.96
CA PHE A 42 9.27 -3.78 -7.69
C PHE A 42 8.05 -4.48 -7.08
N THR A 43 6.85 -4.32 -7.64
CA THR A 43 5.63 -4.97 -7.14
C THR A 43 5.82 -6.47 -6.94
N TYR A 44 6.45 -7.14 -7.91
CA TYR A 44 6.69 -8.59 -7.82
C TYR A 44 7.75 -8.96 -6.77
N ASN A 45 8.67 -8.07 -6.42
CA ASN A 45 9.61 -8.30 -5.32
C ASN A 45 8.85 -8.33 -3.98
N ILE A 46 7.91 -7.42 -3.78
CA ILE A 46 7.02 -7.40 -2.60
C ILE A 46 6.22 -8.71 -2.56
N ALA A 47 5.58 -9.09 -3.66
CA ALA A 47 4.81 -10.32 -3.74
C ALA A 47 5.66 -11.57 -3.44
N HIS A 48 6.88 -11.63 -3.98
CA HIS A 48 7.83 -12.72 -3.72
C HIS A 48 8.25 -12.77 -2.25
N SER A 49 8.54 -11.63 -1.63
CA SER A 49 8.89 -11.55 -0.20
C SER A 49 7.77 -12.08 0.69
N ILE A 50 6.50 -11.75 0.36
CA ILE A 50 5.32 -12.26 1.08
C ILE A 50 5.17 -13.76 0.88
N ALA A 51 5.37 -14.26 -0.35
CA ALA A 51 5.28 -15.68 -0.66
C ALA A 51 6.37 -16.50 0.06
N ILE A 52 7.59 -15.98 0.20
CA ILE A 52 8.65 -16.62 1.00
C ILE A 52 8.25 -16.75 2.47
N LEU A 53 7.47 -15.82 2.99
CA LEU A 53 6.93 -15.89 4.36
C LEU A 53 5.76 -16.89 4.49
N GLY A 54 5.38 -17.57 3.41
CA GLY A 54 4.35 -18.61 3.40
C GLY A 54 2.93 -18.10 3.25
N HIS A 55 2.74 -16.88 2.75
CA HIS A 55 1.41 -16.28 2.54
C HIS A 55 1.04 -16.25 1.07
N ASP A 56 -0.24 -16.50 0.77
CA ASP A 56 -0.79 -16.29 -0.56
C ASP A 56 -0.90 -14.80 -0.88
N VAL A 57 -0.62 -14.43 -2.13
CA VAL A 57 -0.66 -13.05 -2.61
C VAL A 57 -1.49 -12.96 -3.87
N THR A 58 -2.48 -12.09 -3.86
CA THR A 58 -3.23 -11.70 -5.06
C THR A 58 -2.84 -10.29 -5.46
N ILE A 59 -2.43 -10.11 -6.73
CA ILE A 59 -2.04 -8.80 -7.26
C ILE A 59 -3.19 -8.23 -8.06
N MET A 60 -3.55 -6.99 -7.77
CA MET A 60 -4.59 -6.25 -8.47
C MET A 60 -4.06 -4.90 -8.97
N ARG A 61 -4.40 -4.52 -10.19
CA ARG A 61 -4.03 -3.22 -10.75
C ARG A 61 -4.72 -2.07 -10.01
N GLY A 62 -3.92 -1.11 -9.54
CA GLY A 62 -4.40 0.11 -8.89
C GLY A 62 -4.90 1.18 -9.86
N ARG A 63 -4.68 0.99 -11.16
CA ARG A 63 -5.01 1.95 -12.23
C ARG A 63 -5.67 1.26 -13.41
N GLY A 64 -6.38 2.06 -14.23
CA GLY A 64 -7.04 1.60 -15.46
C GLY A 64 -8.34 0.87 -15.17
N ALA A 65 -8.79 0.03 -16.10
CA ALA A 65 -10.16 -0.51 -16.12
C ALA A 65 -10.61 -1.22 -14.82
N ILE A 66 -9.69 -1.86 -14.09
CA ILE A 66 -10.01 -2.46 -12.79
C ILE A 66 -10.23 -1.37 -11.75
N ALA A 67 -9.31 -0.40 -11.66
CA ALA A 67 -9.44 0.71 -10.73
C ALA A 67 -10.71 1.52 -11.01
N ASP A 68 -10.99 1.86 -12.27
CA ASP A 68 -12.20 2.57 -12.69
C ASP A 68 -13.48 1.83 -12.27
N ALA A 69 -13.46 0.49 -12.33
CA ALA A 69 -14.61 -0.34 -11.99
C ALA A 69 -14.86 -0.46 -10.48
N PHE A 70 -13.82 -0.38 -9.66
CA PHE A 70 -13.87 -0.69 -8.22
C PHE A 70 -13.42 0.47 -7.32
N SER A 71 -13.28 1.68 -7.84
CA SER A 71 -13.05 2.88 -7.01
C SER A 71 -14.34 3.44 -6.38
N ASP A 72 -15.51 3.06 -6.91
CA ASP A 72 -16.80 3.33 -6.26
C ASP A 72 -16.92 2.55 -4.95
N PRO A 73 -17.41 3.14 -3.85
CA PRO A 73 -17.47 2.48 -2.55
C PRO A 73 -18.21 1.15 -2.55
N THR A 74 -19.36 1.08 -3.21
CA THR A 74 -20.18 -0.15 -3.23
C THR A 74 -19.42 -1.27 -3.94
N ALA A 75 -18.91 -0.97 -5.14
CA ALA A 75 -18.14 -1.95 -5.93
C ALA A 75 -16.85 -2.37 -5.22
N LEU A 76 -16.19 -1.46 -4.50
CA LEU A 76 -15.00 -1.77 -3.72
C LEU A 76 -15.32 -2.74 -2.57
N PHE A 77 -16.39 -2.49 -1.82
CA PHE A 77 -16.78 -3.37 -0.71
C PHE A 77 -17.20 -4.75 -1.20
N ASP A 78 -18.00 -4.83 -2.28
CA ASP A 78 -18.38 -6.09 -2.91
C ASP A 78 -17.15 -6.90 -3.35
N LEU A 79 -16.16 -6.21 -3.95
CA LEU A 79 -14.91 -6.83 -4.35
C LEU A 79 -14.11 -7.37 -3.15
N LEU A 80 -13.97 -6.57 -2.09
CA LEU A 80 -13.23 -6.97 -0.90
C LEU A 80 -13.95 -8.10 -0.13
N GLU A 81 -15.29 -8.13 -0.14
CA GLU A 81 -16.06 -9.24 0.42
C GLU A 81 -15.84 -10.53 -0.39
N LEU A 82 -15.85 -10.45 -1.72
CA LEU A 82 -15.56 -11.59 -2.60
C LEU A 82 -14.15 -12.15 -2.38
N LEU A 83 -13.14 -11.27 -2.35
CA LEU A 83 -11.73 -11.65 -2.24
C LEU A 83 -11.32 -11.99 -0.80
N ASN A 84 -12.06 -11.50 0.19
CA ASN A 84 -11.82 -11.70 1.62
C ASN A 84 -10.32 -11.67 2.01
N PRO A 85 -9.61 -10.57 1.71
CA PRO A 85 -8.18 -10.49 2.00
C PRO A 85 -7.93 -10.43 3.51
N THR A 86 -6.85 -11.07 3.96
CA THR A 86 -6.40 -10.97 5.36
C THR A 86 -5.63 -9.68 5.63
N HIS A 87 -4.93 -9.17 4.61
CA HIS A 87 -4.13 -7.94 4.65
C HIS A 87 -4.21 -7.20 3.31
N LEU A 88 -4.07 -5.89 3.37
CA LEU A 88 -3.95 -5.03 2.19
C LEU A 88 -2.54 -4.46 2.10
N ILE A 89 -1.97 -4.43 0.89
CA ILE A 89 -0.76 -3.67 0.61
C ILE A 89 -1.07 -2.72 -0.55
N LEU A 90 -0.89 -1.42 -0.31
CA LEU A 90 -0.90 -0.40 -1.36
C LEU A 90 0.53 -0.25 -1.85
N GLY A 91 0.79 -0.75 -3.05
CA GLY A 91 2.13 -0.87 -3.60
C GLY A 91 2.73 0.44 -4.12
N PRO A 92 4.01 0.40 -4.49
CA PRO A 92 4.69 1.52 -5.13
C PRO A 92 4.16 1.76 -6.54
N GLY A 93 4.54 2.92 -7.11
CA GLY A 93 4.20 3.28 -8.49
C GLY A 93 4.74 4.64 -8.90
N PRO A 94 4.78 4.91 -10.21
CA PRO A 94 5.15 6.22 -10.74
C PRO A 94 4.00 7.23 -10.59
N GLY A 95 4.34 8.52 -10.68
CA GLY A 95 3.38 9.62 -10.61
C GLY A 95 3.00 10.01 -9.19
N SER A 96 1.76 10.41 -8.99
CA SER A 96 1.20 10.89 -7.73
C SER A 96 0.08 9.96 -7.23
N PRO A 97 -0.33 10.06 -5.95
CA PRO A 97 -1.47 9.29 -5.44
C PRO A 97 -2.76 9.47 -6.24
N SER A 98 -3.03 10.69 -6.72
CA SER A 98 -4.21 11.02 -7.53
C SER A 98 -4.25 10.29 -8.88
N ASP A 99 -3.12 9.74 -9.35
CA ASP A 99 -3.07 8.91 -10.56
C ASP A 99 -3.50 7.45 -10.31
N SER A 100 -3.89 7.10 -9.08
CA SER A 100 -4.27 5.74 -8.67
C SER A 100 -5.58 5.73 -7.90
N GLU A 101 -6.69 5.65 -8.63
CA GLU A 101 -8.05 5.79 -8.13
C GLU A 101 -8.37 4.72 -7.07
N LEU A 102 -7.99 3.46 -7.32
CA LEU A 102 -8.26 2.36 -6.39
C LEU A 102 -7.45 2.52 -5.09
N THR A 103 -6.17 2.91 -5.20
CA THR A 103 -5.30 3.16 -4.04
C THR A 103 -5.87 4.28 -3.17
N MET A 104 -6.32 5.38 -3.79
CA MET A 104 -6.96 6.49 -3.07
C MET A 104 -8.29 6.10 -2.44
N ALA A 105 -9.14 5.34 -3.16
CA ALA A 105 -10.40 4.85 -2.63
C ALA A 105 -10.18 3.97 -1.37
N ILE A 106 -9.27 3.01 -1.44
CA ILE A 106 -8.91 2.16 -0.30
C ILE A 106 -8.37 3.01 0.86
N SER A 107 -7.46 3.97 0.59
CA SER A 107 -6.86 4.84 1.60
C SER A 107 -7.93 5.63 2.38
N ASN A 108 -8.89 6.21 1.67
CA ASN A 108 -9.99 6.96 2.28
C ASN A 108 -10.86 6.06 3.18
N HIS A 109 -11.21 4.85 2.72
CA HIS A 109 -12.09 3.95 3.46
C HIS A 109 -11.43 3.31 4.69
N VAL A 110 -10.13 2.99 4.63
CA VAL A 110 -9.42 2.46 5.81
C VAL A 110 -9.24 3.53 6.87
N LEU A 111 -8.89 4.77 6.49
CA LEU A 111 -8.77 5.88 7.46
C LEU A 111 -10.10 6.29 8.06
N ALA A 112 -11.20 6.18 7.31
CA ALA A 112 -12.54 6.34 7.84
C ALA A 112 -13.01 5.20 8.77
N GLY A 113 -12.18 4.16 8.99
CA GLY A 113 -12.50 3.00 9.82
C GLY A 113 -13.57 2.07 9.23
N GLN A 114 -13.88 2.23 7.95
CA GLN A 114 -14.85 1.42 7.23
C GLN A 114 -14.27 0.07 6.79
N LEU A 115 -12.97 0.01 6.56
CA LEU A 115 -12.21 -1.21 6.33
C LEU A 115 -11.29 -1.45 7.52
N LYS A 116 -11.39 -2.63 8.16
CA LYS A 116 -10.71 -2.92 9.45
C LYS A 116 -9.55 -3.91 9.33
N MET A 117 -9.18 -4.28 8.12
CA MET A 117 -8.06 -5.18 7.89
C MET A 117 -6.70 -4.46 8.01
N PRO A 118 -5.63 -5.15 8.38
CA PRO A 118 -4.29 -4.59 8.39
C PRO A 118 -3.89 -4.08 7.01
N LEU A 119 -3.27 -2.89 6.99
CA LEU A 119 -2.84 -2.26 5.75
C LEU A 119 -1.41 -1.71 5.85
N LEU A 120 -0.62 -2.00 4.83
CA LEU A 120 0.71 -1.43 4.61
C LEU A 120 0.73 -0.60 3.32
N GLY A 121 1.09 0.67 3.40
CA GLY A 121 1.39 1.51 2.24
C GLY A 121 2.89 1.55 1.94
N VAL A 122 3.30 1.34 0.69
CA VAL A 122 4.70 1.39 0.26
C VAL A 122 4.86 2.45 -0.82
N CYS A 123 5.79 3.38 -0.63
CA CYS A 123 6.15 4.46 -1.55
C CYS A 123 4.92 5.28 -1.98
N LEU A 124 4.32 5.04 -3.16
CA LEU A 124 3.09 5.70 -3.59
C LEU A 124 1.92 5.39 -2.63
N GLY A 125 1.80 4.16 -2.12
CA GLY A 125 0.80 3.79 -1.12
C GLY A 125 0.96 4.54 0.21
N HIS A 126 2.19 4.87 0.62
CA HIS A 126 2.46 5.74 1.77
C HIS A 126 1.97 7.17 1.51
N GLN A 127 2.26 7.71 0.32
CA GLN A 127 1.82 9.04 -0.08
C GLN A 127 0.28 9.13 -0.17
N ALA A 128 -0.37 8.08 -0.67
CA ALA A 128 -1.83 8.02 -0.75
C ALA A 128 -2.50 8.03 0.63
N LEU A 129 -1.98 7.28 1.59
CA LEU A 129 -2.46 7.32 2.98
C LEU A 129 -2.24 8.69 3.61
N ALA A 130 -1.10 9.30 3.38
CA ALA A 130 -0.80 10.65 3.87
C ALA A 130 -1.78 11.68 3.28
N GLU A 131 -1.99 11.66 1.97
CA GLU A 131 -2.91 12.59 1.28
C GLU A 131 -4.36 12.38 1.75
N ALA A 132 -4.82 11.14 1.87
CA ALA A 132 -6.14 10.80 2.40
C ALA A 132 -6.34 11.24 3.87
N SER A 133 -5.26 11.36 4.65
CA SER A 133 -5.29 11.87 6.02
C SER A 133 -5.20 13.41 6.11
N GLY A 134 -5.12 14.12 4.99
CA GLY A 134 -5.02 15.57 4.91
C GLY A 134 -3.59 16.13 4.91
N MET A 135 -2.55 15.29 4.88
CA MET A 135 -1.18 15.73 4.66
C MET A 135 -0.95 16.10 3.19
N LYS A 136 0.12 16.82 2.89
CA LYS A 136 0.49 17.19 1.52
C LYS A 136 1.54 16.24 0.96
N VAL A 137 1.42 15.96 -0.33
CA VAL A 137 2.47 15.29 -1.12
C VAL A 137 3.12 16.33 -2.02
N ILE A 138 4.42 16.53 -1.87
CA ILE A 138 5.20 17.56 -2.57
C ILE A 138 6.40 16.97 -3.29
N GLN A 139 6.99 17.74 -4.20
CA GLN A 139 8.29 17.39 -4.78
C GLN A 139 9.36 17.34 -3.69
N ALA A 140 10.22 16.31 -3.72
CA ALA A 140 11.30 16.17 -2.77
C ALA A 140 12.24 17.41 -2.82
N PRO A 141 12.42 18.15 -1.71
CA PRO A 141 13.17 19.42 -1.70
C PRO A 141 14.62 19.28 -2.16
N LEU A 142 15.21 18.11 -1.95
CA LEU A 142 16.60 17.81 -2.34
C LEU A 142 16.71 17.07 -3.68
N GLY A 143 15.60 17.01 -4.43
CA GLY A 143 15.49 16.26 -5.68
C GLY A 143 15.22 14.76 -5.48
N PRO A 144 15.07 14.02 -6.60
CA PRO A 144 14.75 12.61 -6.57
C PRO A 144 15.88 11.76 -5.99
N VAL A 145 15.50 10.67 -5.31
CA VAL A 145 16.42 9.64 -4.83
C VAL A 145 16.10 8.35 -5.57
N HIS A 146 17.09 7.73 -6.20
CA HIS A 146 16.92 6.53 -7.00
C HIS A 146 17.92 5.44 -6.59
N GLY A 147 17.44 4.36 -5.96
CA GLY A 147 18.21 3.15 -5.65
C GLY A 147 19.37 3.34 -4.68
N THR A 148 19.30 4.35 -3.82
CA THR A 148 20.38 4.64 -2.89
C THR A 148 19.93 4.33 -1.46
N PRO A 149 20.62 3.45 -0.72
CA PRO A 149 20.40 3.28 0.71
C PRO A 149 20.67 4.58 1.47
N ARG A 150 19.78 4.91 2.39
CA ARG A 150 19.87 6.10 3.22
C ARG A 150 19.39 5.79 4.62
N SER A 151 20.07 6.36 5.61
CA SER A 151 19.72 6.22 7.01
C SER A 151 18.35 6.81 7.32
N CYS A 152 17.58 6.04 8.04
CA CYS A 152 16.24 6.37 8.49
C CYS A 152 16.19 6.22 10.02
N HIS A 153 15.84 7.30 10.70
CA HIS A 153 15.61 7.29 12.13
C HIS A 153 14.16 6.89 12.43
N HIS A 154 13.95 5.92 13.29
CA HIS A 154 12.63 5.43 13.64
C HIS A 154 12.45 5.28 15.16
N ASN A 155 11.18 5.15 15.58
CA ASN A 155 10.82 5.07 17.00
C ASN A 155 10.98 3.67 17.63
N SER A 156 11.49 2.70 16.86
CA SER A 156 11.66 1.28 17.26
C SER A 156 10.37 0.59 17.71
N ASN A 157 9.21 1.08 17.31
CA ASN A 157 7.89 0.51 17.62
C ASN A 157 7.16 0.06 16.34
N GLY A 158 6.09 -0.73 16.48
CA GLY A 158 5.26 -1.18 15.35
C GLY A 158 6.10 -1.92 14.32
N LEU A 159 6.15 -1.42 13.08
CA LEU A 159 6.94 -1.99 11.98
C LEU A 159 8.45 -2.09 12.31
N PHE A 160 8.95 -1.23 13.18
CA PHE A 160 10.38 -1.13 13.51
C PHE A 160 10.73 -1.81 14.83
N ALA A 161 9.81 -2.60 15.41
CA ALA A 161 10.06 -3.30 16.67
C ALA A 161 11.23 -4.26 16.53
N GLY A 162 12.22 -4.12 17.42
CA GLY A 162 13.43 -4.95 17.42
C GLY A 162 14.52 -4.52 16.42
N MET A 163 14.29 -3.46 15.65
CA MET A 163 15.30 -2.90 14.74
C MET A 163 16.12 -1.81 15.47
N GLU A 164 17.41 -1.74 15.14
CA GLU A 164 18.27 -0.64 15.58
C GLU A 164 17.94 0.64 14.81
N SER A 165 18.02 1.79 15.48
CA SER A 165 17.81 3.10 14.86
C SER A 165 19.08 3.95 14.99
N PRO A 166 19.62 4.51 13.89
CA PRO A 166 19.07 4.49 12.53
C PRO A 166 19.34 3.17 11.78
N THR A 167 18.48 2.86 10.79
CA THR A 167 18.67 1.75 9.85
C THR A 167 18.65 2.28 8.42
N ASP A 168 19.45 1.69 7.52
CA ASP A 168 19.50 2.07 6.12
C ASP A 168 18.42 1.36 5.31
N PHE A 169 17.67 2.12 4.52
CA PHE A 169 16.66 1.61 3.59
C PHE A 169 16.86 2.17 2.18
N THR A 170 16.56 1.36 1.17
CA THR A 170 16.61 1.78 -0.23
C THR A 170 15.46 2.74 -0.53
N ARG A 171 15.77 3.85 -1.18
CA ARG A 171 14.80 4.89 -1.54
C ARG A 171 14.71 5.04 -3.05
N TYR A 172 13.45 5.14 -3.54
CA TYR A 172 13.11 5.33 -4.95
C TYR A 172 11.93 6.28 -5.07
N HIS A 173 12.13 7.58 -4.87
CA HIS A 173 11.03 8.54 -4.92
C HIS A 173 11.48 9.95 -5.31
N SER A 174 10.60 10.66 -6.01
CA SER A 174 10.71 12.08 -6.32
C SER A 174 9.70 12.94 -5.56
N LEU A 175 8.69 12.30 -4.96
CA LEU A 175 7.71 12.94 -4.10
C LEU A 175 7.94 12.51 -2.66
N VAL A 176 7.53 13.37 -1.73
CA VAL A 176 7.60 13.15 -0.28
C VAL A 176 6.36 13.70 0.40
N VAL A 177 6.07 13.19 1.59
CA VAL A 177 5.01 13.70 2.45
C VAL A 177 5.56 14.86 3.27
N GLU A 178 4.80 15.95 3.33
CA GLU A 178 5.03 17.13 4.15
C GLU A 178 3.93 17.22 5.23
N ASP A 179 4.36 17.32 6.48
CA ASP A 179 3.44 17.51 7.60
C ASP A 179 3.26 18.99 7.91
N GLU A 180 2.34 19.63 7.21
CA GLU A 180 1.87 20.98 7.56
C GLU A 180 0.51 20.94 8.29
N SER A 181 -0.11 19.75 8.39
CA SER A 181 -1.47 19.64 8.91
C SER A 181 -1.49 19.17 10.37
N SER A 182 -1.96 20.02 11.25
CA SER A 182 -2.38 19.63 12.61
C SER A 182 -3.65 18.75 12.64
N GLN A 183 -4.09 18.25 11.48
CA GLN A 183 -5.38 17.55 11.32
C GLN A 183 -5.25 16.06 11.03
N SER A 184 -4.04 15.55 10.74
CA SER A 184 -3.85 14.13 10.47
C SER A 184 -3.81 13.32 11.76
N ASP A 185 -4.55 12.21 11.79
CA ASP A 185 -4.46 11.22 12.87
C ASP A 185 -3.23 10.30 12.75
N LEU A 186 -2.50 10.38 11.65
CA LEU A 186 -1.30 9.57 11.44
C LEU A 186 -0.10 10.11 12.23
N ILE A 187 0.61 9.22 12.89
CA ILE A 187 1.80 9.52 13.68
C ILE A 187 3.04 9.23 12.85
N ILE A 188 3.98 10.16 12.84
CA ILE A 188 5.29 9.96 12.21
C ILE A 188 6.07 8.93 13.03
N SER A 189 6.37 7.78 12.43
CA SER A 189 7.12 6.68 13.05
C SER A 189 8.57 6.60 12.59
N ALA A 190 8.90 7.22 11.45
CA ALA A 190 10.27 7.35 10.97
C ALA A 190 10.48 8.60 10.11
N THR A 191 11.73 9.11 10.13
CA THR A 191 12.18 10.25 9.33
C THR A 191 13.53 9.95 8.69
N ASP A 192 13.89 10.73 7.69
CA ASP A 192 15.25 10.68 7.14
C ASP A 192 16.29 11.23 8.14
N GLN A 193 17.57 11.14 7.80
CA GLN A 193 18.67 11.58 8.65
C GLN A 193 18.58 13.08 9.01
N SER A 194 18.07 13.92 8.11
CA SER A 194 17.88 15.34 8.37
C SER A 194 16.65 15.66 9.21
N LYS A 195 15.79 14.68 9.46
CA LYS A 195 14.48 14.80 10.11
C LYS A 195 13.50 15.73 9.40
N SER A 196 13.73 15.97 8.12
CA SER A 196 12.92 16.86 7.29
C SER A 196 11.98 16.10 6.34
N ILE A 197 12.21 14.80 6.13
CA ILE A 197 11.40 13.96 5.26
C ILE A 197 10.76 12.85 6.08
N ILE A 198 9.44 12.72 5.99
CA ILE A 198 8.68 11.64 6.62
C ILE A 198 8.95 10.35 5.85
N MET A 199 9.43 9.34 6.56
CA MET A 199 9.81 8.05 6.00
C MET A 199 8.87 6.92 6.38
N ALA A 200 8.07 7.10 7.43
CA ALA A 200 7.02 6.17 7.80
C ALA A 200 5.94 6.85 8.64
N LEU A 201 4.71 6.37 8.45
CA LEU A 201 3.53 6.78 9.19
C LEU A 201 2.84 5.56 9.80
N GLN A 202 2.15 5.78 10.91
CA GLN A 202 1.39 4.76 11.61
C GLN A 202 0.11 5.38 12.18
N HIS A 203 -1.01 4.66 12.07
CA HIS A 203 -2.23 5.08 12.75
C HIS A 203 -2.20 4.65 14.23
N PRO A 204 -2.63 5.49 15.18
CA PRO A 204 -2.52 5.19 16.62
C PRO A 204 -3.41 4.04 17.09
N SER A 205 -4.52 3.75 16.42
CA SER A 205 -5.51 2.77 16.85
C SER A 205 -5.96 1.78 15.77
N LEU A 206 -5.79 2.11 14.49
CA LEU A 206 -6.08 1.20 13.39
C LEU A 206 -4.80 0.46 12.95
N PRO A 207 -4.90 -0.76 12.43
CA PRO A 207 -3.75 -1.53 11.98
C PRO A 207 -3.23 -1.02 10.62
N ILE A 208 -2.89 0.26 10.54
CA ILE A 208 -2.45 0.94 9.33
C ILE A 208 -1.04 1.46 9.56
N CYS A 209 -0.12 1.08 8.68
CA CYS A 209 1.25 1.57 8.65
C CYS A 209 1.66 1.90 7.21
N SER A 210 2.66 2.75 7.05
CA SER A 210 3.22 3.00 5.73
C SER A 210 4.68 3.42 5.78
N VAL A 211 5.39 3.15 4.68
CA VAL A 211 6.80 3.47 4.50
C VAL A 211 7.04 4.14 3.14
N GLN A 212 7.88 5.19 3.12
CA GLN A 212 8.27 5.87 1.88
C GLN A 212 9.35 5.10 1.11
N PHE A 213 10.17 4.34 1.81
CA PHE A 213 11.22 3.50 1.24
C PHE A 213 10.68 2.16 0.72
N HIS A 214 11.53 1.44 0.00
CA HIS A 214 11.27 0.11 -0.54
C HIS A 214 11.86 -0.95 0.41
N PRO A 215 11.05 -1.77 1.09
CA PRO A 215 11.52 -2.76 2.06
C PRO A 215 11.96 -4.08 1.43
N GLU A 216 11.65 -4.34 0.15
CA GLU A 216 11.96 -5.55 -0.63
C GLU A 216 13.37 -5.61 -1.17
#